data_54b4a42cdafbd40436b21b501f7fe75d
#
_entry.id   54b4a42cdafbd40436b21b501f7fe75d
#
_cell.length_a   1.000
_cell.length_b   1.000
_cell.length_c   1.000
_cell.angle_alpha   90.00
_cell.angle_beta   90.00
_cell.angle_gamma   90.00
#
_symmetry.space_group_name_H-M   'P 1'
#
loop_
_entity.id
_entity.type
_entity.pdbx_description
1 polymer ?
#
loop_
_entity_poly.entity_id
_entity_poly.type
_entity_poly.pdbx_seq_one_letter_code
_entity_poly.pdbx_strand_id
1 'polypeptide(L)'
;PEEERLLASPIAPVVILKRRADVGDLKPLPALISPDTDTLGVGLPPSLLEKLLFDHDANPCGLPGFDFLVTCGDNRPGKAECLDIDEIFNRLMAFTDKFLCHDLKTGHACPASICTVHNGRTRIWRRSRGYVPQGIPFNGTLPRNVGAFGTDVSAAIAFGTGGEIMPSQGIGTLESREAASILSEVLERFMYLTDRVPDLIVCDMDKESFSAREAAAFAEKHSLPLVTVQAHHAHALTCMAEHGLRHALALVFNGGGYGPDGTEWGAECLESRLDGFCRFASFSGRYRLETKDAQLRPAKLFLERLIEIGREPSTALLERLRVDRSEYELWKKNYLDGRHNCIFSHAAVRLYDAVCAGIGIAPDFCTYDMRCLLILNKYAARCPVSPEEIPERFRSLFAFDVREEERYSVIDWSRTFLNLAEIEPPREDEFPLYAKAFYAALADAGLAMVSYASRFSLERAVVLSGTLFMDEILSDATERLLTEHGYTVYQHEKTPADESGICTGQAYAAGMT
;
A
#
# COMPACT_ATOMS: atom_id res chain seq x y z
N PRO A 1 -19.33 -3.18 -17.74
CA PRO A 1 -20.63 -3.13 -17.04
C PRO A 1 -20.47 -2.93 -15.53
N GLU A 2 -19.54 -3.66 -14.86
CA GLU A 2 -19.32 -3.53 -13.42
C GLU A 2 -18.69 -2.18 -13.06
N GLU A 3 -17.67 -1.75 -13.80
CA GLU A 3 -17.03 -0.42 -13.65
C GLU A 3 -18.05 0.71 -13.85
N GLU A 4 -18.90 0.60 -14.86
CA GLU A 4 -19.96 1.57 -15.14
C GLU A 4 -20.99 1.63 -14.01
N ARG A 5 -21.42 0.45 -13.50
CA ARG A 5 -22.34 0.35 -12.37
C ARG A 5 -21.75 0.99 -11.12
N LEU A 6 -20.44 0.75 -10.87
CA LEU A 6 -19.74 1.31 -9.73
C LEU A 6 -19.60 2.83 -9.85
N LEU A 7 -19.22 3.35 -11.02
CA LEU A 7 -19.16 4.80 -11.30
C LEU A 7 -20.50 5.49 -11.08
N ALA A 8 -21.60 4.88 -11.57
CA ALA A 8 -22.94 5.44 -11.45
C ALA A 8 -23.60 5.19 -10.08
N SER A 9 -22.92 4.51 -9.17
CA SER A 9 -23.48 4.19 -7.85
C SER A 9 -23.59 5.43 -6.95
N PRO A 10 -24.48 5.42 -5.94
CA PRO A 10 -24.56 6.51 -4.95
C PRO A 10 -23.28 6.73 -4.14
N ILE A 11 -22.37 5.77 -4.12
CA ILE A 11 -21.05 5.87 -3.49
C ILE A 11 -20.22 6.97 -4.16
N ALA A 12 -20.42 7.18 -5.48
CA ALA A 12 -19.68 8.12 -6.32
C ALA A 12 -18.15 8.00 -6.11
N PRO A 13 -17.56 6.81 -6.29
CA PRO A 13 -16.13 6.60 -6.08
C PRO A 13 -15.32 7.11 -7.27
N VAL A 14 -14.03 7.25 -7.07
CA VAL A 14 -13.06 7.25 -8.16
C VAL A 14 -12.79 5.80 -8.54
N VAL A 15 -13.05 5.43 -9.78
CA VAL A 15 -12.78 4.09 -10.33
C VAL A 15 -11.51 4.14 -11.17
N ILE A 16 -10.55 3.27 -10.89
CA ILE A 16 -9.32 3.16 -11.66
C ILE A 16 -9.61 2.32 -12.90
N LEU A 17 -9.54 2.95 -14.08
CA LEU A 17 -9.87 2.37 -15.38
C LEU A 17 -8.63 2.26 -16.27
N LYS A 18 -8.57 1.23 -17.12
CA LYS A 18 -7.53 1.10 -18.13
C LYS A 18 -7.71 2.15 -19.25
N ARG A 19 -6.61 2.80 -19.62
CA ARG A 19 -6.59 3.70 -20.79
C ARG A 19 -6.74 2.88 -22.07
N ARG A 20 -7.56 3.38 -23.01
CA ARG A 20 -7.62 2.81 -24.35
C ARG A 20 -6.44 3.32 -25.17
N ALA A 21 -5.76 2.41 -25.88
CA ALA A 21 -4.73 2.76 -26.83
C ALA A 21 -5.34 3.34 -28.13
N ASP A 22 -6.47 2.79 -28.56
CA ASP A 22 -7.26 3.28 -29.70
C ASP A 22 -8.44 4.10 -29.17
N VAL A 23 -8.45 5.36 -29.51
CA VAL A 23 -9.51 6.33 -29.15
C VAL A 23 -10.33 6.77 -30.36
N GLY A 24 -10.11 6.16 -31.56
CA GLY A 24 -10.78 6.53 -32.82
C GLY A 24 -10.55 8.00 -33.15
N ASP A 25 -11.65 8.72 -33.41
CA ASP A 25 -11.62 10.15 -33.77
C ASP A 25 -11.42 11.09 -32.54
N LEU A 26 -11.38 10.54 -31.32
CA LEU A 26 -11.18 11.35 -30.13
C LEU A 26 -9.70 11.71 -29.94
N LYS A 27 -9.43 12.87 -29.38
CA LYS A 27 -8.06 13.25 -29.02
C LYS A 27 -7.60 12.41 -27.81
N PRO A 28 -6.42 11.77 -27.90
CA PRO A 28 -5.89 11.04 -26.75
C PRO A 28 -5.57 12.00 -25.60
N LEU A 29 -5.81 11.55 -24.38
CA LEU A 29 -5.41 12.30 -23.18
C LEU A 29 -3.88 12.41 -23.13
N PRO A 30 -3.33 13.57 -22.75
CA PRO A 30 -1.88 13.74 -22.60
C PRO A 30 -1.28 12.69 -21.67
N ALA A 31 -0.12 12.14 -22.06
CA ALA A 31 0.58 11.15 -21.23
C ALA A 31 0.97 11.72 -19.84
N LEU A 32 1.13 13.03 -19.74
CA LEU A 32 1.50 13.74 -18.51
C LEU A 32 0.45 13.58 -17.39
N ILE A 33 -0.82 13.30 -17.74
CA ILE A 33 -1.88 13.09 -16.71
C ILE A 33 -1.59 11.83 -15.87
N SER A 34 -1.02 10.79 -16.48
CA SER A 34 -0.69 9.53 -15.81
C SER A 34 0.56 8.92 -16.47
N PRO A 35 1.76 9.46 -16.18
CA PRO A 35 2.98 9.07 -16.90
C PRO A 35 3.48 7.67 -16.54
N ASP A 36 3.28 7.26 -15.29
CA ASP A 36 3.87 6.05 -14.73
C ASP A 36 2.93 4.83 -14.77
N THR A 37 1.68 4.99 -15.28
CA THR A 37 0.70 3.91 -15.37
C THR A 37 -0.15 4.00 -16.64
N ASP A 38 -0.74 2.89 -17.07
CA ASP A 38 -1.71 2.83 -18.17
C ASP A 38 -3.17 2.89 -17.67
N THR A 39 -3.37 3.33 -16.43
CA THR A 39 -4.68 3.50 -15.82
C THR A 39 -4.97 4.97 -15.53
N LEU A 40 -6.24 5.29 -15.30
CA LEU A 40 -6.73 6.60 -14.89
C LEU A 40 -7.76 6.44 -13.79
N GLY A 41 -7.68 7.29 -12.78
CA GLY A 41 -8.78 7.47 -11.83
C GLY A 41 -9.87 8.33 -12.46
N VAL A 42 -11.08 7.79 -12.59
CA VAL A 42 -12.24 8.47 -13.18
C VAL A 42 -13.36 8.50 -12.16
N GLY A 43 -14.00 9.65 -11.99
CA GLY A 43 -15.17 9.82 -11.13
C GLY A 43 -16.25 10.63 -11.82
N LEU A 44 -17.52 10.39 -11.46
CA LEU A 44 -18.63 11.25 -11.83
C LEU A 44 -18.78 12.38 -10.81
N PRO A 45 -19.33 13.55 -11.20
CA PRO A 45 -19.55 14.66 -10.29
C PRO A 45 -20.42 14.26 -9.08
N PRO A 46 -19.90 14.23 -7.84
CA PRO A 46 -20.62 13.74 -6.68
C PRO A 46 -21.55 14.79 -6.07
N SER A 47 -21.37 16.06 -6.38
CA SER A 47 -22.16 17.17 -5.82
C SER A 47 -22.91 17.94 -6.91
N LEU A 48 -23.95 18.69 -6.49
CA LEU A 48 -24.68 19.57 -7.40
C LEU A 48 -23.77 20.65 -7.98
N LEU A 49 -22.86 21.20 -7.18
CA LEU A 49 -21.91 22.22 -7.61
C LEU A 49 -21.03 21.70 -8.76
N GLU A 50 -20.47 20.50 -8.59
CA GLU A 50 -19.64 19.88 -9.63
C GLU A 50 -20.47 19.55 -10.87
N LYS A 51 -21.73 19.08 -10.73
CA LYS A 51 -22.63 18.85 -11.88
C LYS A 51 -22.88 20.10 -12.69
N LEU A 52 -23.01 21.26 -12.06
CA LEU A 52 -23.22 22.54 -12.77
C LEU A 52 -22.02 22.93 -13.67
N LEU A 53 -20.79 22.45 -13.36
CA LEU A 53 -19.62 22.68 -14.23
C LEU A 53 -19.72 21.95 -15.58
N PHE A 54 -20.49 20.86 -15.61
CA PHE A 54 -20.68 20.02 -16.81
C PHE A 54 -22.02 20.31 -17.51
N ASP A 55 -22.88 21.14 -16.95
CA ASP A 55 -24.18 21.47 -17.52
C ASP A 55 -24.03 22.56 -18.58
N HIS A 56 -24.24 22.19 -19.85
CA HIS A 56 -24.16 23.10 -21.00
C HIS A 56 -25.30 24.10 -21.06
N ASP A 57 -26.45 23.80 -20.44
CA ASP A 57 -27.66 24.62 -20.53
C ASP A 57 -27.82 25.57 -19.32
N ALA A 58 -27.25 25.22 -18.16
CA ALA A 58 -27.42 25.96 -16.91
C ALA A 58 -26.46 27.15 -16.76
N ASN A 59 -25.56 27.41 -17.73
CA ASN A 59 -24.57 28.49 -17.61
C ASN A 59 -25.18 29.87 -17.96
N PRO A 60 -25.41 30.76 -16.98
CA PRO A 60 -26.00 32.07 -17.22
C PRO A 60 -25.12 33.00 -18.07
N CYS A 61 -23.85 32.70 -18.25
CA CYS A 61 -22.89 33.45 -19.08
C CYS A 61 -22.84 32.97 -20.52
N GLY A 62 -23.61 31.95 -20.92
CA GLY A 62 -23.60 31.38 -22.26
C GLY A 62 -22.31 30.64 -22.64
N LEU A 63 -21.45 30.31 -21.68
CA LEU A 63 -20.27 29.48 -21.90
C LEU A 63 -20.67 28.00 -21.92
N PRO A 64 -20.11 27.18 -22.79
CA PRO A 64 -20.38 25.74 -22.76
C PRO A 64 -19.87 25.12 -21.47
N GLY A 65 -20.55 24.10 -20.97
CA GLY A 65 -20.05 23.26 -19.89
C GLY A 65 -18.76 22.53 -20.27
N PHE A 66 -18.11 21.91 -19.30
CA PHE A 66 -16.93 21.10 -19.53
C PHE A 66 -17.33 19.68 -19.94
N ASP A 67 -16.63 19.09 -20.92
CA ASP A 67 -16.78 17.68 -21.24
C ASP A 67 -16.05 16.79 -20.24
N PHE A 68 -14.91 17.25 -19.73
CA PHE A 68 -14.13 16.62 -18.66
C PHE A 68 -13.24 17.64 -17.95
N LEU A 69 -12.89 17.34 -16.72
CA LEU A 69 -11.95 18.10 -15.90
C LEU A 69 -10.90 17.17 -15.31
N VAL A 70 -9.66 17.64 -15.27
CA VAL A 70 -8.60 17.00 -14.48
C VAL A 70 -8.62 17.63 -13.11
N THR A 71 -8.83 16.82 -12.09
CA THR A 71 -8.90 17.26 -10.70
C THR A 71 -7.73 16.71 -9.91
N CYS A 72 -7.25 17.48 -8.94
CA CYS A 72 -6.28 17.04 -7.96
C CYS A 72 -6.72 17.52 -6.57
N GLY A 73 -6.24 16.86 -5.52
CA GLY A 73 -6.39 17.36 -4.15
C GLY A 73 -5.44 18.53 -3.89
N ASP A 74 -5.73 19.29 -2.84
CA ASP A 74 -4.87 20.38 -2.33
C ASP A 74 -3.65 19.86 -1.55
N ASN A 75 -3.53 18.54 -1.42
CA ASN A 75 -2.50 17.90 -0.62
C ASN A 75 -1.14 17.89 -1.30
N ARG A 76 -0.15 18.45 -0.65
CA ARG A 76 1.23 18.09 -0.93
C ARG A 76 1.46 16.65 -0.43
N PRO A 77 2.26 15.84 -1.14
CA PRO A 77 2.62 14.50 -0.67
C PRO A 77 3.08 14.53 0.80
N GLY A 78 2.47 13.66 1.63
CA GLY A 78 2.78 13.56 3.06
C GLY A 78 2.13 14.61 3.97
N LYS A 79 1.20 15.44 3.47
CA LYS A 79 0.45 16.40 4.28
C LYS A 79 -1.01 15.97 4.41
N ALA A 80 -1.61 16.22 5.59
CA ALA A 80 -3.04 16.04 5.79
C ALA A 80 -3.86 16.99 4.90
N GLU A 81 -5.11 16.61 4.59
CA GLU A 81 -6.04 17.47 3.85
C GLU A 81 -6.27 18.78 4.62
N CYS A 82 -6.20 19.89 3.90
CA CYS A 82 -6.41 21.20 4.47
C CYS A 82 -7.90 21.51 4.54
N LEU A 83 -8.36 21.93 5.71
CA LEU A 83 -9.74 22.31 5.96
C LEU A 83 -9.93 23.80 6.18
N ASP A 84 -8.82 24.52 6.37
CA ASP A 84 -8.79 25.96 6.62
C ASP A 84 -8.59 26.72 5.31
N ILE A 85 -9.50 27.69 5.03
CA ILE A 85 -9.46 28.47 3.80
C ILE A 85 -8.19 29.32 3.68
N ASP A 86 -7.72 29.90 4.78
CA ASP A 86 -6.52 30.74 4.75
C ASP A 86 -5.28 29.89 4.48
N GLU A 87 -5.23 28.68 5.01
CA GLU A 87 -4.17 27.73 4.73
C GLU A 87 -4.23 27.25 3.26
N ILE A 88 -5.42 26.97 2.72
CA ILE A 88 -5.63 26.62 1.29
C ILE A 88 -5.11 27.74 0.40
N PHE A 89 -5.44 29.01 0.68
CA PHE A 89 -4.93 30.16 -0.04
C PHE A 89 -3.40 30.19 -0.01
N ASN A 90 -2.80 30.06 1.15
CA ASN A 90 -1.33 30.11 1.30
C ASN A 90 -0.63 28.95 0.55
N ARG A 91 -1.26 27.78 0.50
CA ARG A 91 -0.68 26.62 -0.20
C ARG A 91 -0.81 26.70 -1.72
N LEU A 92 -1.93 27.22 -2.23
CA LEU A 92 -2.28 27.12 -3.66
C LEU A 92 -2.10 28.43 -4.43
N MET A 93 -1.88 29.56 -3.77
CA MET A 93 -1.77 30.89 -4.41
C MET A 93 -0.70 30.96 -5.52
N ALA A 94 0.35 30.12 -5.44
CA ALA A 94 1.39 30.06 -6.47
C ALA A 94 0.99 29.22 -7.70
N PHE A 95 -0.13 28.49 -7.65
CA PHE A 95 -0.54 27.50 -8.65
C PHE A 95 -1.90 27.76 -9.26
N THR A 96 -2.69 28.70 -8.72
CA THR A 96 -4.03 28.97 -9.21
C THR A 96 -4.34 30.46 -9.29
N ASP A 97 -5.11 30.83 -10.29
CA ASP A 97 -5.51 32.22 -10.54
C ASP A 97 -6.83 32.58 -9.86
N LYS A 98 -7.63 31.60 -9.47
CA LYS A 98 -8.98 31.80 -8.94
C LYS A 98 -9.33 30.79 -7.86
N PHE A 99 -10.08 31.27 -6.88
CA PHE A 99 -10.62 30.46 -5.80
C PHE A 99 -12.14 30.61 -5.76
N LEU A 100 -12.84 29.49 -5.68
CA LEU A 100 -14.26 29.47 -5.34
C LEU A 100 -14.39 29.06 -3.88
N CYS A 101 -14.83 29.98 -3.04
CA CYS A 101 -14.93 29.77 -1.60
C CYS A 101 -16.38 29.82 -1.12
N HIS A 102 -16.62 29.27 0.06
CA HIS A 102 -17.87 29.36 0.79
C HIS A 102 -17.59 29.72 2.26
N ASP A 103 -18.60 30.20 2.95
CA ASP A 103 -18.54 30.60 4.36
C ASP A 103 -18.92 29.46 5.34
N LEU A 104 -19.22 28.28 4.82
CA LEU A 104 -19.54 27.11 5.64
C LEU A 104 -18.28 26.54 6.29
N LYS A 105 -18.36 26.28 7.59
CA LYS A 105 -17.26 25.63 8.32
C LYS A 105 -17.14 24.17 7.88
N THR A 106 -16.01 23.80 7.32
CA THR A 106 -15.68 22.41 6.98
C THR A 106 -15.38 21.63 8.26
N GLY A 107 -16.12 20.56 8.50
CA GLY A 107 -15.96 19.77 9.73
C GLY A 107 -14.80 18.80 9.66
N HIS A 108 -14.81 17.89 8.68
CA HIS A 108 -13.77 16.86 8.49
C HIS A 108 -13.60 16.53 7.02
N ALA A 109 -12.36 16.23 6.66
CA ALA A 109 -12.05 15.66 5.35
C ALA A 109 -12.70 14.29 5.18
N CYS A 110 -13.38 14.11 4.06
CA CYS A 110 -13.92 12.81 3.66
C CYS A 110 -13.68 12.66 2.15
N PRO A 111 -12.47 12.28 1.74
CA PRO A 111 -12.09 12.17 0.33
C PRO A 111 -12.94 11.10 -0.38
N ALA A 112 -12.95 11.14 -1.71
CA ALA A 112 -13.62 10.13 -2.50
C ALA A 112 -13.01 8.74 -2.22
N SER A 113 -13.85 7.71 -2.14
CA SER A 113 -13.37 6.33 -2.17
C SER A 113 -12.70 6.03 -3.49
N ILE A 114 -11.70 5.13 -3.49
CA ILE A 114 -11.00 4.68 -4.69
C ILE A 114 -11.22 3.18 -4.82
N CYS A 115 -11.65 2.75 -6.00
CA CYS A 115 -11.96 1.35 -6.27
C CYS A 115 -11.40 0.92 -7.63
N THR A 116 -11.17 -0.39 -7.77
CA THR A 116 -11.00 -1.08 -9.05
C THR A 116 -12.07 -2.15 -9.20
N VAL A 117 -12.30 -2.60 -10.43
CA VAL A 117 -13.05 -3.83 -10.70
C VAL A 117 -12.08 -4.83 -11.32
N HIS A 118 -11.81 -5.90 -10.59
CA HIS A 118 -10.90 -6.94 -11.01
C HIS A 118 -11.59 -8.31 -10.96
N ASN A 119 -11.51 -9.08 -12.04
CA ASN A 119 -12.20 -10.39 -12.18
C ASN A 119 -13.69 -10.33 -11.79
N GLY A 120 -14.38 -9.22 -12.15
CA GLY A 120 -15.80 -9.00 -11.86
C GLY A 120 -16.12 -8.65 -10.40
N ARG A 121 -15.12 -8.46 -9.56
CA ARG A 121 -15.25 -8.05 -8.15
C ARG A 121 -14.71 -6.64 -7.93
N THR A 122 -15.43 -5.87 -7.12
CA THR A 122 -14.94 -4.56 -6.66
C THR A 122 -13.86 -4.77 -5.60
N ARG A 123 -12.71 -4.11 -5.77
CA ARG A 123 -11.66 -4.01 -4.76
C ARG A 123 -11.56 -2.57 -4.29
N ILE A 124 -11.52 -2.35 -3.00
CA ILE A 124 -11.44 -1.03 -2.39
C ILE A 124 -9.98 -0.71 -2.12
N TRP A 125 -9.48 0.36 -2.77
CA TRP A 125 -8.14 0.90 -2.54
C TRP A 125 -8.12 1.97 -1.46
N ARG A 126 -9.19 2.75 -1.36
CA ARG A 126 -9.42 3.70 -0.28
C ARG A 126 -10.89 3.66 0.11
N ARG A 127 -11.15 3.31 1.36
CA ARG A 127 -12.49 3.27 1.93
C ARG A 127 -12.79 4.61 2.61
N SER A 128 -13.69 5.41 2.04
CA SER A 128 -14.02 6.75 2.52
C SER A 128 -15.45 7.11 2.14
N ARG A 129 -15.70 8.30 1.57
CA ARG A 129 -17.03 8.76 1.20
C ARG A 129 -17.83 7.70 0.45
N GLY A 130 -19.07 7.48 0.90
CA GLY A 130 -20.01 6.51 0.34
C GLY A 130 -19.97 5.14 1.02
N TYR A 131 -18.83 4.76 1.61
CA TYR A 131 -18.71 3.55 2.43
C TYR A 131 -18.74 3.84 3.93
N VAL A 132 -18.21 4.99 4.36
CA VAL A 132 -18.19 5.40 5.76
C VAL A 132 -19.48 6.15 6.10
N PRO A 133 -20.11 5.92 7.26
CA PRO A 133 -19.70 5.14 8.41
C PRO A 133 -20.20 3.68 8.45
N GLN A 134 -20.58 3.10 7.31
CA GLN A 134 -21.12 1.75 7.25
C GLN A 134 -20.14 0.73 7.82
N GLY A 135 -20.62 -0.13 8.73
CA GLY A 135 -19.85 -1.22 9.30
C GLY A 135 -19.61 -2.38 8.31
N ILE A 136 -18.58 -3.11 8.57
CA ILE A 136 -18.26 -4.37 7.88
C ILE A 136 -18.74 -5.49 8.78
N PRO A 137 -19.75 -6.25 8.36
CA PRO A 137 -20.23 -7.39 9.13
C PRO A 137 -19.20 -8.53 9.07
N PHE A 138 -19.05 -9.26 10.16
CA PHE A 138 -18.24 -10.47 10.25
C PHE A 138 -19.03 -11.61 10.90
N ASN A 139 -18.54 -12.84 10.76
CA ASN A 139 -19.19 -14.00 11.35
C ASN A 139 -18.92 -14.09 12.85
N GLY A 140 -19.83 -13.59 13.67
CA GLY A 140 -19.72 -13.60 15.11
C GLY A 140 -20.24 -12.33 15.75
N THR A 141 -19.97 -12.18 17.03
CA THR A 141 -20.29 -10.98 17.82
C THR A 141 -19.10 -10.65 18.68
N LEU A 142 -18.66 -9.42 18.64
CA LEU A 142 -17.61 -8.93 19.54
C LEU A 142 -18.16 -8.91 20.98
N PRO A 143 -17.55 -9.63 21.93
CA PRO A 143 -17.96 -9.57 23.33
C PRO A 143 -17.69 -8.20 23.98
N ARG A 144 -16.84 -7.37 23.35
CA ARG A 144 -16.46 -6.04 23.84
C ARG A 144 -16.52 -5.02 22.72
N ASN A 145 -16.84 -3.77 23.04
CA ASN A 145 -16.67 -2.65 22.11
C ASN A 145 -15.20 -2.24 22.07
N VAL A 146 -14.66 -2.02 20.88
CA VAL A 146 -13.23 -1.78 20.67
C VAL A 146 -13.01 -0.50 19.88
N GLY A 147 -12.13 0.39 20.40
CA GLY A 147 -11.56 1.50 19.63
C GLY A 147 -10.17 1.14 19.14
N ALA A 148 -9.96 1.07 17.82
CA ALA A 148 -8.68 0.72 17.21
C ALA A 148 -8.08 1.92 16.46
N PHE A 149 -6.80 2.24 16.72
CA PHE A 149 -6.14 3.47 16.29
C PHE A 149 -5.25 3.30 15.04
N GLY A 150 -5.21 2.09 14.44
CA GLY A 150 -4.44 1.84 13.21
C GLY A 150 -2.94 2.10 13.36
N THR A 151 -2.36 2.74 12.34
CA THR A 151 -0.93 3.10 12.24
C THR A 151 -0.79 4.53 11.73
N ASP A 152 0.45 5.07 11.66
CA ASP A 152 0.72 6.44 11.21
C ASP A 152 0.57 6.63 9.70
N VAL A 153 0.90 5.61 8.90
CA VAL A 153 0.80 5.66 7.43
C VAL A 153 -0.61 5.30 7.01
N SER A 154 -1.20 6.08 6.10
CA SER A 154 -2.60 5.89 5.67
C SER A 154 -3.56 5.72 6.85
N ALA A 155 -3.37 6.52 7.90
CA ALA A 155 -4.05 6.37 9.17
C ALA A 155 -5.57 6.30 9.02
N ALA A 156 -6.18 5.38 9.76
CA ALA A 156 -7.61 5.25 9.94
C ALA A 156 -7.87 4.63 11.31
N ILE A 157 -9.03 4.87 11.87
CA ILE A 157 -9.48 4.18 13.09
C ILE A 157 -10.58 3.19 12.77
N ALA A 158 -10.87 2.28 13.70
CA ALA A 158 -12.09 1.49 13.65
C ALA A 158 -12.78 1.45 15.00
N PHE A 159 -14.11 1.40 14.95
CA PHE A 159 -14.94 1.11 16.12
C PHE A 159 -15.65 -0.23 15.92
N GLY A 160 -15.27 -1.22 16.71
CA GLY A 160 -15.87 -2.55 16.69
C GLY A 160 -16.96 -2.65 17.75
N THR A 161 -18.17 -3.09 17.36
CA THR A 161 -19.29 -3.28 18.30
C THR A 161 -20.27 -4.31 17.76
N GLY A 162 -20.74 -5.22 18.61
CA GLY A 162 -21.71 -6.23 18.19
C GLY A 162 -21.20 -7.11 17.04
N GLY A 163 -21.93 -7.19 15.93
CA GLY A 163 -21.61 -8.02 14.76
C GLY A 163 -20.88 -7.26 13.64
N GLU A 164 -20.35 -6.08 13.89
CA GLU A 164 -19.72 -5.25 12.85
C GLU A 164 -18.51 -4.47 13.36
N ILE A 165 -17.63 -4.15 12.44
CA ILE A 165 -16.51 -3.24 12.65
C ILE A 165 -16.67 -2.07 11.69
N MET A 166 -16.66 -0.85 12.20
CA MET A 166 -16.84 0.39 11.45
C MET A 166 -15.48 1.09 11.25
N PRO A 167 -14.79 0.88 10.14
CA PRO A 167 -13.60 1.67 9.82
C PRO A 167 -13.99 3.10 9.46
N SER A 168 -13.15 4.06 9.85
CA SER A 168 -13.30 5.47 9.46
C SER A 168 -12.88 5.69 8.00
N GLN A 169 -13.09 6.92 7.53
CA GLN A 169 -12.39 7.41 6.33
C GLN A 169 -10.88 7.39 6.57
N GLY A 170 -10.11 7.27 5.47
CA GLY A 170 -8.68 7.48 5.52
C GLY A 170 -8.37 8.91 5.95
N ILE A 171 -7.53 9.07 6.95
CA ILE A 171 -7.13 10.36 7.53
C ILE A 171 -5.86 10.88 6.84
N GLY A 172 -5.05 9.98 6.30
CA GLY A 172 -3.76 10.29 5.69
C GLY A 172 -2.59 9.91 6.60
N THR A 173 -1.39 10.37 6.27
CA THR A 173 -0.19 10.08 7.07
C THR A 173 -0.05 11.08 8.22
N LEU A 174 0.18 10.56 9.41
CA LEU A 174 0.39 11.36 10.61
C LEU A 174 1.86 11.80 10.68
N GLU A 175 2.10 13.10 10.67
CA GLU A 175 3.46 13.67 10.74
C GLU A 175 3.71 14.47 12.02
N SER A 176 2.69 14.62 12.87
CA SER A 176 2.80 15.35 14.13
C SER A 176 1.78 14.84 15.15
N ARG A 177 1.97 15.23 16.40
CA ARG A 177 1.03 14.95 17.49
C ARG A 177 -0.32 15.65 17.27
N GLU A 178 -0.31 16.85 16.72
CA GLU A 178 -1.52 17.62 16.42
C GLU A 178 -2.32 16.91 15.32
N ALA A 179 -1.65 16.36 14.29
CA ALA A 179 -2.32 15.55 13.27
C ALA A 179 -2.94 14.28 13.85
N ALA A 180 -2.29 13.67 14.85
CA ALA A 180 -2.78 12.44 15.47
C ALA A 180 -4.03 12.65 16.35
N SER A 181 -4.25 13.86 16.89
CA SER A 181 -5.43 14.14 17.74
C SER A 181 -6.76 13.91 17.02
N ILE A 182 -6.77 14.00 15.68
CA ILE A 182 -7.96 13.72 14.86
C ILE A 182 -8.45 12.27 15.03
N LEU A 183 -7.58 11.32 15.38
CA LEU A 183 -7.96 9.93 15.63
C LEU A 183 -8.94 9.83 16.81
N SER A 184 -8.63 10.53 17.91
CA SER A 184 -9.51 10.62 19.08
C SER A 184 -10.85 11.28 18.74
N GLU A 185 -10.83 12.37 17.97
CA GLU A 185 -12.05 13.07 17.56
C GLU A 185 -12.96 12.18 16.70
N VAL A 186 -12.37 11.41 15.79
CA VAL A 186 -13.13 10.48 14.93
C VAL A 186 -13.70 9.33 15.76
N LEU A 187 -12.97 8.81 16.75
CA LEU A 187 -13.48 7.79 17.66
C LEU A 187 -14.64 8.33 18.52
N GLU A 188 -14.51 9.52 19.08
CA GLU A 188 -15.58 10.17 19.85
C GLU A 188 -16.86 10.36 19.00
N ARG A 189 -16.72 10.56 17.68
CA ARG A 189 -17.86 10.55 16.76
C ARG A 189 -18.53 9.20 16.62
N PHE A 190 -17.76 8.14 16.46
CA PHE A 190 -18.35 6.79 16.41
C PHE A 190 -19.08 6.47 17.72
N MET A 191 -18.52 6.87 18.85
CA MET A 191 -19.20 6.75 20.15
C MET A 191 -20.54 7.51 20.15
N TYR A 192 -20.55 8.74 19.63
CA TYR A 192 -21.79 9.53 19.52
C TYR A 192 -22.82 8.91 18.55
N LEU A 193 -22.36 8.46 17.36
CA LEU A 193 -23.24 7.88 16.35
C LEU A 193 -23.86 6.54 16.77
N THR A 194 -23.14 5.76 17.56
CA THR A 194 -23.59 4.41 17.99
C THR A 194 -24.24 4.41 19.36
N ASP A 195 -24.15 5.52 20.10
CA ASP A 195 -24.51 5.61 21.53
C ASP A 195 -23.81 4.52 22.37
N ARG A 196 -22.54 4.26 22.04
CA ARG A 196 -21.72 3.24 22.71
C ARG A 196 -20.32 3.78 22.98
N VAL A 197 -19.69 3.22 24.03
CA VAL A 197 -18.31 3.52 24.40
C VAL A 197 -17.45 2.28 24.23
N PRO A 198 -16.14 2.42 23.90
CA PRO A 198 -15.24 1.29 23.88
C PRO A 198 -15.00 0.73 25.28
N ASP A 199 -14.86 -0.59 25.39
CA ASP A 199 -14.44 -1.28 26.59
C ASP A 199 -12.90 -1.40 26.66
N LEU A 200 -12.23 -1.27 25.49
CA LEU A 200 -10.78 -1.29 25.38
C LEU A 200 -10.31 -0.52 24.13
N ILE A 201 -9.07 -0.07 24.18
CA ILE A 201 -8.37 0.59 23.08
C ILE A 201 -7.27 -0.33 22.53
N VAL A 202 -7.10 -0.29 21.20
CA VAL A 202 -6.07 -1.07 20.50
C VAL A 202 -5.22 -0.15 19.63
N CYS A 203 -3.92 -0.39 19.61
CA CYS A 203 -2.97 0.32 18.74
C CYS A 203 -1.90 -0.63 18.19
N ASP A 204 -1.02 -0.10 17.36
CA ASP A 204 0.17 -0.81 16.92
C ASP A 204 1.15 -1.02 18.09
N MET A 205 2.06 -1.98 17.94
CA MET A 205 3.09 -2.24 18.95
C MET A 205 4.26 -1.25 18.90
N ASP A 206 4.39 -0.45 17.85
CA ASP A 206 5.32 0.68 17.80
C ASP A 206 4.88 1.82 18.71
N LYS A 207 5.41 1.83 19.94
CA LYS A 207 5.09 2.83 20.96
C LYS A 207 5.55 4.26 20.61
N GLU A 208 6.46 4.38 19.66
CA GLU A 208 6.99 5.68 19.24
C GLU A 208 6.13 6.33 18.15
N SER A 209 5.23 5.58 17.51
CA SER A 209 4.28 6.11 16.54
C SER A 209 3.32 7.12 17.15
N PHE A 210 2.86 8.07 16.35
CA PHE A 210 1.90 9.08 16.79
C PHE A 210 0.54 8.46 17.11
N SER A 211 0.09 7.48 16.32
CA SER A 211 -1.16 6.76 16.53
C SER A 211 -1.16 5.98 17.86
N ALA A 212 -0.07 5.29 18.19
CA ALA A 212 0.03 4.56 19.46
C ALA A 212 0.08 5.48 20.68
N ARG A 213 0.78 6.62 20.56
CA ARG A 213 0.80 7.63 21.62
C ARG A 213 -0.56 8.28 21.85
N GLU A 214 -1.30 8.56 20.76
CA GLU A 214 -2.66 9.10 20.85
C GLU A 214 -3.63 8.07 21.45
N ALA A 215 -3.52 6.80 21.05
CA ALA A 215 -4.28 5.70 21.64
C ALA A 215 -4.03 5.56 23.15
N ALA A 216 -2.77 5.68 23.57
CA ALA A 216 -2.40 5.63 24.98
C ALA A 216 -2.98 6.82 25.77
N ALA A 217 -2.91 8.02 25.22
CA ALA A 217 -3.48 9.22 25.84
C ALA A 217 -5.02 9.12 25.94
N PHE A 218 -5.69 8.60 24.90
CA PHE A 218 -7.13 8.36 24.91
C PHE A 218 -7.52 7.32 25.96
N ALA A 219 -6.80 6.20 26.03
CA ALA A 219 -7.03 5.14 26.99
C ALA A 219 -6.85 5.64 28.45
N GLU A 220 -5.81 6.42 28.72
CA GLU A 220 -5.57 7.04 30.02
C GLU A 220 -6.71 8.02 30.40
N LYS A 221 -7.07 8.93 29.49
CA LYS A 221 -8.16 9.91 29.69
C LYS A 221 -9.50 9.25 30.08
N HIS A 222 -9.79 8.11 29.48
CA HIS A 222 -11.04 7.37 29.68
C HIS A 222 -10.93 6.19 30.65
N SER A 223 -9.76 5.96 31.24
CA SER A 223 -9.48 4.82 32.15
C SER A 223 -9.79 3.47 31.53
N LEU A 224 -9.42 3.30 30.24
CA LEU A 224 -9.64 2.08 29.46
C LEU A 224 -8.36 1.24 29.37
N PRO A 225 -8.46 -0.08 29.28
CA PRO A 225 -7.31 -0.94 28.98
C PRO A 225 -6.79 -0.65 27.57
N LEU A 226 -5.47 -0.73 27.39
CA LEU A 226 -4.76 -0.60 26.12
C LEU A 226 -4.11 -1.93 25.74
N VAL A 227 -4.37 -2.39 24.51
CA VAL A 227 -3.81 -3.62 23.94
C VAL A 227 -3.04 -3.27 22.67
N THR A 228 -1.99 -4.01 22.37
CA THR A 228 -1.21 -3.82 21.14
C THR A 228 -1.37 -5.01 20.20
N VAL A 229 -1.49 -4.75 18.90
CA VAL A 229 -1.53 -5.76 17.84
C VAL A 229 -0.50 -5.37 16.77
N GLN A 230 0.43 -6.29 16.47
CA GLN A 230 1.48 -6.06 15.48
C GLN A 230 0.90 -5.81 14.08
N ALA A 231 1.43 -4.83 13.33
CA ALA A 231 0.88 -4.35 12.06
C ALA A 231 0.66 -5.46 11.01
N HIS A 232 1.65 -6.34 10.76
CA HIS A 232 1.51 -7.43 9.78
C HIS A 232 0.48 -8.48 10.21
N HIS A 233 0.39 -8.75 11.51
CA HIS A 233 -0.68 -9.59 12.05
C HIS A 233 -2.04 -8.93 11.86
N ALA A 234 -2.16 -7.63 12.11
CA ALA A 234 -3.40 -6.89 11.88
C ALA A 234 -3.81 -6.87 10.40
N HIS A 235 -2.86 -6.75 9.47
CA HIS A 235 -3.12 -6.92 8.03
C HIS A 235 -3.78 -8.27 7.71
N ALA A 236 -3.21 -9.36 8.23
CA ALA A 236 -3.78 -10.70 8.06
C ALA A 236 -5.19 -10.79 8.66
N LEU A 237 -5.37 -10.31 9.88
CA LEU A 237 -6.65 -10.32 10.61
C LEU A 237 -7.73 -9.48 9.91
N THR A 238 -7.37 -8.41 9.21
CA THR A 238 -8.30 -7.61 8.42
C THR A 238 -8.96 -8.45 7.32
N CYS A 239 -8.17 -9.17 6.53
CA CYS A 239 -8.69 -10.08 5.51
C CYS A 239 -9.46 -11.25 6.15
N MET A 240 -8.94 -11.80 7.24
CA MET A 240 -9.62 -12.88 7.97
C MET A 240 -11.01 -12.44 8.48
N ALA A 241 -11.16 -11.21 8.97
CA ALA A 241 -12.44 -10.68 9.44
C ALA A 241 -13.49 -10.66 8.34
N GLU A 242 -13.14 -10.21 7.14
CA GLU A 242 -14.05 -10.14 5.98
C GLU A 242 -14.60 -11.51 5.58
N HIS A 243 -13.77 -12.55 5.72
CA HIS A 243 -14.09 -13.92 5.31
C HIS A 243 -14.50 -14.83 6.49
N GLY A 244 -14.58 -14.30 7.70
CA GLY A 244 -14.97 -15.05 8.90
C GLY A 244 -13.97 -16.13 9.32
N LEU A 245 -12.70 -15.96 8.96
CA LEU A 245 -11.62 -16.86 9.30
C LEU A 245 -11.11 -16.57 10.72
N ARG A 246 -10.82 -17.62 11.48
CA ARG A 246 -10.20 -17.53 12.82
C ARG A 246 -8.75 -18.00 12.84
N HIS A 247 -8.31 -18.63 11.77
CA HIS A 247 -6.98 -19.17 11.57
C HIS A 247 -6.67 -19.18 10.07
N ALA A 248 -5.49 -18.73 9.66
CA ALA A 248 -5.00 -18.78 8.29
C ALA A 248 -3.47 -18.66 8.26
N LEU A 249 -2.84 -19.16 7.21
CA LEU A 249 -1.54 -18.67 6.77
C LEU A 249 -1.74 -17.30 6.13
N ALA A 250 -0.75 -16.43 6.23
CA ALA A 250 -0.83 -15.09 5.65
C ALA A 250 0.48 -14.74 4.95
N LEU A 251 0.39 -14.32 3.70
CA LEU A 251 1.44 -13.56 3.04
C LEU A 251 1.11 -12.08 3.20
N VAL A 252 1.97 -11.34 3.89
CA VAL A 252 1.82 -9.90 4.10
C VAL A 252 3.04 -9.21 3.50
N PHE A 253 2.86 -8.61 2.30
CA PHE A 253 3.91 -7.90 1.59
C PHE A 253 3.67 -6.40 1.66
N ASN A 254 4.52 -5.71 2.43
CA ASN A 254 4.29 -4.32 2.81
C ASN A 254 5.56 -3.45 2.77
N GLY A 255 5.37 -2.16 2.99
CA GLY A 255 6.42 -1.14 3.06
C GLY A 255 7.24 -1.18 4.35
N GLY A 256 6.64 -1.61 5.45
CA GLY A 256 7.30 -1.72 6.75
C GLY A 256 6.31 -1.78 7.91
N GLY A 257 6.78 -2.25 9.06
CA GLY A 257 6.05 -2.27 10.32
C GLY A 257 6.95 -2.80 11.42
N TYR A 258 6.81 -2.28 12.64
CA TYR A 258 7.66 -2.67 13.76
C TYR A 258 7.43 -4.13 14.17
N GLY A 259 8.50 -4.92 14.21
CA GLY A 259 8.49 -6.32 14.64
C GLY A 259 8.85 -6.50 16.11
N PRO A 260 8.38 -7.58 16.75
CA PRO A 260 8.72 -7.88 18.14
C PRO A 260 10.21 -8.20 18.36
N ASP A 261 10.94 -8.47 17.28
CA ASP A 261 12.39 -8.69 17.24
C ASP A 261 13.21 -7.39 17.13
N GLY A 262 12.54 -6.22 17.10
CA GLY A 262 13.18 -4.91 16.97
C GLY A 262 13.61 -4.58 15.53
N THR A 263 13.21 -5.39 14.55
CA THR A 263 13.43 -5.11 13.12
C THR A 263 12.18 -4.52 12.47
N GLU A 264 12.35 -3.86 11.32
CA GLU A 264 11.24 -3.45 10.47
C GLU A 264 10.84 -4.63 9.57
N TRP A 265 9.67 -5.19 9.80
CA TRP A 265 9.11 -6.25 8.96
C TRP A 265 8.58 -5.67 7.65
N GLY A 266 8.42 -6.53 6.61
CA GLY A 266 7.96 -6.05 5.31
C GLY A 266 7.33 -7.13 4.44
N ALA A 267 8.06 -8.19 4.08
CA ALA A 267 7.51 -9.32 3.35
C ALA A 267 7.53 -10.57 4.24
N GLU A 268 6.40 -10.91 4.79
CA GLU A 268 6.28 -11.90 5.86
C GLU A 268 5.32 -13.04 5.49
N CYS A 269 5.65 -14.24 5.94
CA CYS A 269 4.72 -15.36 6.01
C CYS A 269 4.42 -15.66 7.48
N LEU A 270 3.16 -15.49 7.84
CA LEU A 270 2.67 -15.70 9.20
C LEU A 270 1.68 -16.86 9.25
N GLU A 271 1.64 -17.61 10.33
CA GLU A 271 0.44 -18.32 10.75
C GLU A 271 -0.30 -17.39 11.70
N SER A 272 -1.48 -16.94 11.31
CA SER A 272 -2.24 -15.92 12.01
C SER A 272 -3.49 -16.52 12.65
N ARG A 273 -3.70 -16.22 13.93
CA ARG A 273 -4.88 -16.60 14.74
C ARG A 273 -5.38 -15.37 15.47
N LEU A 274 -6.59 -15.44 16.02
CA LEU A 274 -7.15 -14.29 16.75
C LEU A 274 -6.30 -13.88 17.97
N ASP A 275 -5.70 -14.84 18.65
CA ASP A 275 -4.95 -14.67 19.88
C ASP A 275 -3.42 -14.53 19.70
N GLY A 276 -2.94 -14.55 18.43
CA GLY A 276 -1.52 -14.39 18.15
C GLY A 276 -1.08 -14.92 16.80
N PHE A 277 0.23 -14.93 16.58
CA PHE A 277 0.82 -15.36 15.32
C PHE A 277 2.17 -16.05 15.51
N CYS A 278 2.55 -16.86 14.51
CA CYS A 278 3.91 -17.38 14.35
C CYS A 278 4.49 -16.85 13.03
N ARG A 279 5.72 -16.31 13.04
CA ARG A 279 6.46 -15.90 11.86
C ARG A 279 7.23 -17.08 11.31
N PHE A 280 6.98 -17.51 10.08
CA PHE A 280 7.64 -18.64 9.44
C PHE A 280 8.65 -18.25 8.38
N ALA A 281 8.44 -17.14 7.69
CA ALA A 281 9.38 -16.70 6.67
C ALA A 281 9.33 -15.19 6.44
N SER A 282 10.45 -14.65 5.93
CA SER A 282 10.50 -13.27 5.41
C SER A 282 11.46 -13.14 4.24
N PHE A 283 11.47 -11.97 3.59
CA PHE A 283 12.55 -11.60 2.68
C PHE A 283 13.81 -11.21 3.47
N SER A 284 14.97 -11.36 2.85
CA SER A 284 16.24 -10.93 3.45
C SER A 284 16.21 -9.44 3.75
N GLY A 285 16.53 -9.09 4.98
CA GLY A 285 16.59 -7.70 5.43
C GLY A 285 17.84 -6.97 4.93
N ARG A 286 17.85 -5.67 5.13
CA ARG A 286 18.99 -4.78 4.90
C ARG A 286 19.01 -3.66 5.93
N TYR A 287 20.16 -3.06 6.13
CA TYR A 287 20.25 -1.82 6.89
C TYR A 287 19.66 -0.67 6.09
N ARG A 288 18.79 0.13 6.71
CA ARG A 288 18.14 1.28 6.11
C ARG A 288 18.60 2.57 6.78
N LEU A 289 19.27 3.42 6.01
CA LEU A 289 19.56 4.79 6.46
C LEU A 289 18.26 5.61 6.52
N GLU A 290 17.98 6.23 7.64
CA GLU A 290 16.71 6.95 7.90
C GLU A 290 16.58 8.30 7.17
N THR A 291 17.30 8.57 6.11
CA THR A 291 17.12 9.82 5.36
C THR A 291 16.02 9.65 4.31
N LYS A 292 14.99 10.50 4.34
CA LYS A 292 13.92 10.53 3.32
C LYS A 292 14.47 10.53 1.89
N ASP A 293 15.52 11.31 1.63
CA ASP A 293 16.17 11.39 0.30
C ASP A 293 16.79 10.08 -0.16
N ALA A 294 17.31 9.27 0.76
CA ALA A 294 17.90 7.98 0.42
C ALA A 294 16.88 6.99 -0.13
N GLN A 295 15.65 7.03 0.39
CA GLN A 295 14.58 6.12 -0.02
C GLN A 295 13.99 6.46 -1.39
N LEU A 296 14.14 7.71 -1.82
CA LEU A 296 13.58 8.19 -3.09
C LEU A 296 14.55 8.05 -4.29
N ARG A 297 15.74 7.44 -4.08
CA ARG A 297 16.74 7.20 -5.14
C ARG A 297 16.90 5.70 -5.42
N PRO A 298 16.18 5.13 -6.40
CA PRO A 298 16.21 3.69 -6.70
C PRO A 298 17.62 3.15 -6.99
N ALA A 299 18.43 3.90 -7.74
CA ALA A 299 19.82 3.53 -8.04
C ALA A 299 20.66 3.34 -6.77
N LYS A 300 20.47 4.19 -5.77
CA LYS A 300 21.15 4.08 -4.47
C LYS A 300 20.76 2.80 -3.75
N LEU A 301 19.46 2.46 -3.73
CA LEU A 301 18.95 1.24 -3.11
C LEU A 301 19.53 -0.03 -3.77
N PHE A 302 19.68 -0.02 -5.09
CA PHE A 302 20.33 -1.12 -5.81
C PHE A 302 21.82 -1.25 -5.43
N LEU A 303 22.55 -0.13 -5.40
CA LEU A 303 23.97 -0.12 -5.06
C LEU A 303 24.22 -0.50 -3.59
N GLU A 304 23.34 -0.11 -2.66
CA GLU A 304 23.42 -0.55 -1.26
C GLU A 304 23.32 -2.07 -1.14
N ARG A 305 22.46 -2.74 -1.95
CA ARG A 305 22.42 -4.20 -2.01
C ARG A 305 23.72 -4.81 -2.51
N LEU A 306 24.33 -4.24 -3.52
CA LEU A 306 25.63 -4.71 -4.00
C LEU A 306 26.74 -4.54 -2.94
N ILE A 307 26.72 -3.42 -2.19
CA ILE A 307 27.67 -3.19 -1.08
C ILE A 307 27.51 -4.28 0.01
N GLU A 308 26.28 -4.63 0.38
CA GLU A 308 26.00 -5.69 1.36
C GLU A 308 26.49 -7.08 0.90
N ILE A 309 26.36 -7.37 -0.39
CA ILE A 309 26.83 -8.62 -1.01
C ILE A 309 28.36 -8.63 -1.18
N GLY A 310 29.02 -7.47 -1.03
CA GLY A 310 30.46 -7.33 -1.26
C GLY A 310 30.85 -7.23 -2.74
N ARG A 311 29.92 -6.82 -3.62
CA ARG A 311 30.13 -6.67 -5.06
C ARG A 311 30.33 -5.22 -5.46
N GLU A 312 31.47 -4.91 -6.08
CA GLU A 312 31.73 -3.59 -6.67
C GLU A 312 30.99 -3.45 -8.02
N PRO A 313 30.35 -2.29 -8.26
CA PRO A 313 29.69 -2.02 -9.55
C PRO A 313 30.73 -1.79 -10.66
N SER A 314 30.48 -2.36 -11.84
CA SER A 314 31.22 -2.05 -13.05
C SER A 314 30.96 -0.62 -13.53
N THR A 315 31.83 -0.07 -14.38
CA THR A 315 31.59 1.23 -15.01
C THR A 315 30.31 1.24 -15.85
N ALA A 316 30.06 0.17 -16.62
CA ALA A 316 28.86 0.02 -17.41
C ALA A 316 27.56 0.00 -16.55
N LEU A 317 27.61 -0.63 -15.37
CA LEU A 317 26.48 -0.57 -14.43
C LEU A 317 26.24 0.84 -13.90
N LEU A 318 27.29 1.55 -13.48
CA LEU A 318 27.18 2.92 -12.99
C LEU A 318 26.62 3.86 -14.06
N GLU A 319 27.06 3.71 -15.33
CA GLU A 319 26.50 4.45 -16.47
C GLU A 319 25.01 4.14 -16.67
N ARG A 320 24.60 2.87 -16.60
CA ARG A 320 23.18 2.46 -16.67
C ARG A 320 22.34 3.04 -15.53
N LEU A 321 22.90 3.10 -14.34
CA LEU A 321 22.26 3.69 -13.16
C LEU A 321 22.33 5.23 -13.13
N ARG A 322 23.05 5.84 -14.06
CA ARG A 322 23.28 7.32 -14.12
C ARG A 322 23.92 7.87 -12.84
N VAL A 323 24.90 7.13 -12.31
CA VAL A 323 25.62 7.45 -11.06
C VAL A 323 27.09 7.59 -11.36
N ASP A 324 27.70 8.70 -10.95
CA ASP A 324 29.13 8.90 -11.06
C ASP A 324 29.92 8.04 -10.05
N ARG A 325 31.14 7.64 -10.41
CA ARG A 325 32.00 6.86 -9.50
C ARG A 325 32.25 7.60 -8.18
N SER A 326 32.45 8.90 -8.22
CA SER A 326 32.66 9.72 -7.01
C SER A 326 31.40 9.77 -6.12
N GLU A 327 30.22 9.82 -6.71
CA GLU A 327 28.94 9.77 -6.01
C GLU A 327 28.74 8.39 -5.36
N TYR A 328 29.02 7.29 -6.09
CA TYR A 328 28.98 5.95 -5.54
C TYR A 328 29.91 5.78 -4.34
N GLU A 329 31.18 6.21 -4.43
CA GLU A 329 32.14 6.08 -3.33
C GLU A 329 31.69 6.86 -2.08
N LEU A 330 31.06 8.05 -2.27
CA LEU A 330 30.48 8.81 -1.18
C LEU A 330 29.29 8.06 -0.54
N TRP A 331 28.40 7.49 -1.35
CA TRP A 331 27.27 6.70 -0.85
C TRP A 331 27.72 5.46 -0.11
N LYS A 332 28.68 4.72 -0.68
CA LYS A 332 29.28 3.54 -0.05
C LYS A 332 29.88 3.86 1.31
N LYS A 333 30.67 4.93 1.40
CA LYS A 333 31.24 5.40 2.66
C LYS A 333 30.13 5.72 3.68
N ASN A 334 29.17 6.53 3.30
CA ASN A 334 28.06 6.93 4.18
C ASN A 334 27.24 5.73 4.64
N TYR A 335 27.02 4.75 3.77
CA TYR A 335 26.30 3.54 4.11
C TYR A 335 27.06 2.67 5.12
N LEU A 336 28.37 2.45 4.89
CA LEU A 336 29.20 1.65 5.78
C LEU A 336 29.41 2.33 7.15
N ASP A 337 29.62 3.64 7.16
CA ASP A 337 29.78 4.41 8.40
C ASP A 337 28.46 4.55 9.18
N GLY A 338 27.32 4.65 8.48
CA GLY A 338 26.00 4.90 9.06
C GLY A 338 25.25 3.66 9.51
N ARG A 339 25.58 2.48 9.02
CA ARG A 339 24.80 1.25 9.24
C ARG A 339 24.62 0.83 10.70
N HIS A 340 25.51 1.29 11.60
CA HIS A 340 25.42 1.02 13.03
C HIS A 340 24.28 1.76 13.73
N ASN A 341 23.75 2.81 13.09
CA ASN A 341 22.61 3.60 13.58
C ASN A 341 21.36 3.41 12.71
N CYS A 342 21.29 2.30 11.98
CA CYS A 342 20.21 2.03 11.03
C CYS A 342 19.26 0.97 11.56
N ILE A 343 17.99 1.08 11.16
CA ILE A 343 17.01 0.01 11.34
C ILE A 343 17.32 -1.11 10.34
N PHE A 344 17.28 -2.35 10.81
CA PHE A 344 17.32 -3.50 9.92
C PHE A 344 15.91 -3.75 9.38
N SER A 345 15.76 -3.68 8.04
CA SER A 345 14.45 -3.61 7.37
C SER A 345 14.28 -4.74 6.36
N HIS A 346 13.13 -5.39 6.41
CA HIS A 346 12.64 -6.39 5.45
C HIS A 346 11.63 -5.79 4.44
N ALA A 347 11.54 -4.46 4.33
CA ALA A 347 10.57 -3.75 3.51
C ALA A 347 10.56 -4.23 2.05
N ALA A 348 9.44 -4.85 1.63
CA ALA A 348 9.30 -5.44 0.30
C ALA A 348 9.21 -4.38 -0.81
N VAL A 349 8.65 -3.21 -0.53
CA VAL A 349 8.55 -2.10 -1.50
C VAL A 349 9.93 -1.67 -2.01
N ARG A 350 10.96 -1.71 -1.16
CA ARG A 350 12.33 -1.32 -1.54
C ARG A 350 12.99 -2.31 -2.51
N LEU A 351 12.51 -3.55 -2.56
CA LEU A 351 12.92 -4.52 -3.59
C LEU A 351 12.48 -4.06 -4.98
N TYR A 352 11.25 -3.54 -5.11
CA TYR A 352 10.74 -2.99 -6.38
C TYR A 352 11.59 -1.82 -6.86
N ASP A 353 11.92 -0.88 -5.95
CA ASP A 353 12.75 0.27 -6.29
C ASP A 353 14.13 -0.17 -6.81
N ALA A 354 14.79 -1.08 -6.09
CA ALA A 354 16.10 -1.57 -6.46
C ALA A 354 16.08 -2.38 -7.78
N VAL A 355 15.08 -3.26 -7.97
CA VAL A 355 14.93 -4.04 -9.22
C VAL A 355 14.66 -3.13 -10.40
N CYS A 356 13.78 -2.13 -10.26
CA CYS A 356 13.49 -1.14 -11.29
C CYS A 356 14.76 -0.41 -11.74
N ALA A 357 15.63 -0.04 -10.80
CA ALA A 357 16.94 0.54 -11.09
C ALA A 357 17.88 -0.47 -11.80
N GLY A 358 17.95 -1.69 -11.29
CA GLY A 358 18.79 -2.76 -11.87
C GLY A 358 18.43 -3.09 -13.32
N ILE A 359 17.13 -3.01 -13.68
CA ILE A 359 16.67 -3.14 -15.08
C ILE A 359 17.02 -1.89 -15.90
N GLY A 360 17.16 -0.72 -15.27
CA GLY A 360 17.47 0.56 -15.94
C GLY A 360 16.23 1.38 -16.33
N ILE A 361 15.05 1.08 -15.77
CA ILE A 361 13.80 1.79 -16.03
C ILE A 361 13.37 2.74 -14.89
N ALA A 362 14.14 2.77 -13.80
CA ALA A 362 13.85 3.65 -12.68
C ALA A 362 14.08 5.13 -13.02
N PRO A 363 13.29 6.06 -12.44
CA PRO A 363 13.63 7.47 -12.46
C PRO A 363 14.86 7.74 -11.57
N ASP A 364 15.57 8.84 -11.82
CA ASP A 364 16.70 9.24 -10.97
C ASP A 364 16.26 9.55 -9.55
N PHE A 365 15.04 10.06 -9.43
CA PHE A 365 14.39 10.41 -8.16
C PHE A 365 12.90 10.09 -8.20
N CYS A 366 12.40 9.37 -7.21
CA CYS A 366 10.97 9.15 -7.05
C CYS A 366 10.34 10.35 -6.36
N THR A 367 9.43 11.03 -7.05
CA THR A 367 8.70 12.18 -6.51
C THR A 367 7.59 11.78 -5.52
N TYR A 368 7.26 10.51 -5.48
CA TYR A 368 6.31 9.89 -4.55
C TYR A 368 6.72 8.45 -4.29
N ASP A 369 6.29 7.93 -3.16
CA ASP A 369 6.55 6.53 -2.79
C ASP A 369 5.84 5.54 -3.73
N MET A 370 6.38 4.34 -3.89
CA MET A 370 5.87 3.27 -4.77
C MET A 370 5.86 3.60 -6.29
N ARG A 371 6.53 4.66 -6.73
CA ARG A 371 6.61 5.02 -8.15
C ARG A 371 7.19 3.88 -9.01
N CYS A 372 8.23 3.22 -8.54
CA CYS A 372 8.84 2.10 -9.24
C CYS A 372 7.91 0.89 -9.34
N LEU A 373 7.04 0.65 -8.36
CA LEU A 373 6.01 -0.37 -8.44
C LEU A 373 5.05 -0.07 -9.61
N LEU A 374 4.56 1.16 -9.74
CA LEU A 374 3.67 1.54 -10.83
C LEU A 374 4.33 1.39 -12.21
N ILE A 375 5.61 1.76 -12.32
CA ILE A 375 6.39 1.58 -13.56
C ILE A 375 6.53 0.10 -13.92
N LEU A 376 6.90 -0.75 -12.96
CA LEU A 376 7.03 -2.20 -13.17
C LEU A 376 5.66 -2.83 -13.50
N ASN A 377 4.58 -2.45 -12.80
CA ASN A 377 3.23 -2.89 -13.11
C ASN A 377 2.83 -2.54 -14.55
N LYS A 378 3.08 -1.29 -14.97
CA LYS A 378 2.81 -0.84 -16.34
C LYS A 378 3.51 -1.71 -17.38
N TYR A 379 4.80 -2.00 -17.21
CA TYR A 379 5.53 -2.85 -18.14
C TYR A 379 5.08 -4.31 -18.07
N ALA A 380 4.84 -4.85 -16.89
CA ALA A 380 4.34 -6.22 -16.73
C ALA A 380 2.94 -6.40 -17.34
N ALA A 381 2.05 -5.41 -17.22
CA ALA A 381 0.73 -5.40 -17.84
C ALA A 381 0.78 -5.38 -19.36
N ARG A 382 1.82 -4.82 -19.95
CA ARG A 382 2.05 -4.78 -21.40
C ARG A 382 2.68 -6.05 -21.96
N CYS A 383 3.16 -6.93 -21.11
CA CYS A 383 3.77 -8.18 -21.55
C CYS A 383 2.72 -9.12 -22.17
N PRO A 384 2.88 -9.51 -23.43
CA PRO A 384 1.87 -10.29 -24.14
C PRO A 384 1.89 -11.78 -23.79
N VAL A 385 2.95 -12.25 -23.11
CA VAL A 385 3.13 -13.67 -22.81
C VAL A 385 2.69 -14.00 -21.38
N SER A 386 2.25 -15.23 -21.17
CA SER A 386 1.97 -15.75 -19.83
C SER A 386 3.26 -15.94 -19.02
N PRO A 387 3.20 -16.02 -17.67
CA PRO A 387 4.40 -16.25 -16.85
C PRO A 387 5.20 -17.49 -17.25
N GLU A 388 4.53 -18.56 -17.70
CA GLU A 388 5.15 -19.83 -18.12
C GLU A 388 5.89 -19.72 -19.45
N GLU A 389 5.47 -18.79 -20.32
CA GLU A 389 6.05 -18.56 -21.65
C GLU A 389 7.20 -17.56 -21.65
N ILE A 390 7.53 -16.97 -20.49
CA ILE A 390 8.66 -16.05 -20.37
C ILE A 390 9.95 -16.82 -20.66
N PRO A 391 10.81 -16.34 -21.62
CA PRO A 391 12.06 -17.02 -21.93
C PRO A 391 12.96 -17.17 -20.70
N GLU A 392 13.63 -18.32 -20.56
CA GLU A 392 14.45 -18.67 -19.40
C GLU A 392 15.52 -17.61 -19.10
N ARG A 393 16.09 -16.97 -20.12
CA ARG A 393 17.08 -15.89 -19.94
C ARG A 393 16.59 -14.71 -19.10
N PHE A 394 15.24 -14.45 -19.05
CA PHE A 394 14.65 -13.42 -18.19
C PHE A 394 14.25 -13.98 -16.82
N ARG A 395 13.73 -15.22 -16.79
CA ARG A 395 13.32 -15.88 -15.53
C ARG A 395 14.52 -16.10 -14.61
N SER A 396 15.63 -16.61 -15.14
CA SER A 396 16.83 -16.89 -14.37
C SER A 396 17.49 -15.65 -13.75
N LEU A 397 17.17 -14.45 -14.25
CA LEU A 397 17.69 -13.21 -13.66
C LEU A 397 17.12 -12.93 -12.27
N PHE A 398 15.87 -13.31 -12.02
CA PHE A 398 15.18 -13.05 -10.76
C PHE A 398 15.20 -14.28 -9.84
N ALA A 399 16.37 -14.86 -9.69
CA ALA A 399 16.59 -16.00 -8.82
C ALA A 399 16.76 -15.56 -7.35
N PHE A 400 16.23 -16.34 -6.44
CA PHE A 400 16.43 -16.20 -5.01
C PHE A 400 16.91 -17.51 -4.39
N ASP A 401 17.53 -17.41 -3.22
CA ASP A 401 17.88 -18.57 -2.40
C ASP A 401 16.94 -18.64 -1.19
N VAL A 402 16.59 -19.86 -0.78
CA VAL A 402 15.85 -20.10 0.44
C VAL A 402 16.84 -20.55 1.51
N ARG A 403 17.06 -19.72 2.52
CA ARG A 403 17.89 -20.04 3.69
C ARG A 403 17.00 -20.45 4.85
N GLU A 404 17.20 -21.64 5.37
CA GLU A 404 16.44 -22.15 6.52
C GLU A 404 17.21 -21.93 7.82
N GLU A 405 16.55 -21.36 8.83
CA GLU A 405 17.07 -21.12 10.17
C GLU A 405 16.09 -21.74 11.17
N GLU A 406 16.39 -22.88 11.79
CA GLU A 406 15.54 -23.62 12.75
C GLU A 406 14.05 -23.71 12.35
N ARG A 407 13.22 -22.71 12.74
CA ARG A 407 11.78 -22.60 12.42
C ARG A 407 11.45 -21.38 11.59
N TYR A 408 12.42 -20.81 10.94
CA TYR A 408 12.30 -19.59 10.18
C TYR A 408 13.02 -19.72 8.85
N SER A 409 12.47 -19.17 7.80
CA SER A 409 13.02 -19.19 6.44
C SER A 409 13.21 -17.77 5.93
N VAL A 410 14.31 -17.55 5.21
CA VAL A 410 14.64 -16.26 4.59
C VAL A 410 14.74 -16.42 3.09
N ILE A 411 13.98 -15.65 2.34
CA ILE A 411 14.09 -15.52 0.89
C ILE A 411 15.18 -14.49 0.60
N ASP A 412 16.30 -14.97 0.08
CA ASP A 412 17.49 -14.14 -0.21
C ASP A 412 17.59 -13.79 -1.70
N TRP A 413 17.39 -12.51 -2.01
CA TRP A 413 17.41 -11.97 -3.37
C TRP A 413 18.81 -11.59 -3.88
N SER A 414 19.88 -11.95 -3.17
CA SER A 414 21.27 -11.59 -3.55
C SER A 414 21.62 -12.02 -4.97
N ARG A 415 21.14 -13.19 -5.42
CA ARG A 415 21.35 -13.66 -6.81
C ARG A 415 20.72 -12.73 -7.84
N THR A 416 19.52 -12.24 -7.58
CA THR A 416 18.84 -11.26 -8.44
C THR A 416 19.70 -10.01 -8.64
N PHE A 417 20.26 -9.47 -7.56
CA PHE A 417 21.11 -8.28 -7.65
C PHE A 417 22.41 -8.52 -8.39
N LEU A 418 23.05 -9.69 -8.16
CA LEU A 418 24.26 -10.08 -8.90
C LEU A 418 23.95 -10.25 -10.38
N ASN A 419 22.88 -10.94 -10.74
CA ASN A 419 22.49 -11.15 -12.12
C ASN A 419 22.17 -9.81 -12.81
N LEU A 420 21.36 -8.95 -12.19
CA LEU A 420 21.02 -7.64 -12.74
C LEU A 420 22.22 -6.70 -12.86
N ALA A 421 23.27 -6.88 -12.04
CA ALA A 421 24.50 -6.10 -12.17
C ALA A 421 25.28 -6.42 -13.46
N GLU A 422 25.12 -7.61 -14.00
CA GLU A 422 25.89 -8.13 -15.14
C GLU A 422 25.13 -8.09 -16.48
N ILE A 423 23.82 -7.73 -16.49
CA ILE A 423 23.08 -7.67 -17.76
C ILE A 423 23.62 -6.56 -18.67
N GLU A 424 23.62 -6.82 -19.96
CA GLU A 424 23.78 -5.78 -20.99
C GLU A 424 22.63 -4.77 -20.88
N PRO A 425 22.80 -3.50 -21.28
CA PRO A 425 21.73 -2.52 -21.27
C PRO A 425 20.49 -3.06 -22.00
N PRO A 426 19.36 -3.26 -21.29
CA PRO A 426 18.15 -3.81 -21.91
C PRO A 426 17.61 -2.89 -22.99
N ARG A 427 17.00 -3.46 -24.02
CA ARG A 427 16.25 -2.73 -25.02
C ARG A 427 14.85 -2.40 -24.47
N GLU A 428 14.27 -1.32 -24.93
CA GLU A 428 12.95 -0.87 -24.48
C GLU A 428 11.84 -1.91 -24.72
N ASP A 429 11.93 -2.67 -25.83
CA ASP A 429 10.98 -3.74 -26.16
C ASP A 429 11.09 -4.97 -25.24
N GLU A 430 12.16 -5.10 -24.46
CA GLU A 430 12.36 -6.18 -23.50
C GLU A 430 11.85 -5.85 -22.09
N PHE A 431 11.64 -4.58 -21.75
CA PHE A 431 11.18 -4.18 -20.41
C PHE A 431 9.92 -4.92 -19.92
N PRO A 432 8.90 -5.19 -20.76
CA PRO A 432 7.75 -6.00 -20.36
C PRO A 432 8.13 -7.41 -19.87
N LEU A 433 9.11 -8.04 -20.50
CA LEU A 433 9.57 -9.39 -20.13
C LEU A 433 10.31 -9.38 -18.78
N TYR A 434 11.20 -8.40 -18.57
CA TYR A 434 11.87 -8.22 -17.28
C TYR A 434 10.88 -8.02 -16.15
N ALA A 435 9.93 -7.08 -16.33
CA ALA A 435 8.93 -6.78 -15.32
C ALA A 435 8.06 -8.01 -15.02
N LYS A 436 7.56 -8.70 -16.05
CA LYS A 436 6.73 -9.90 -15.88
C LYS A 436 7.48 -11.05 -15.20
N ALA A 437 8.77 -11.24 -15.53
CA ALA A 437 9.63 -12.23 -14.89
C ALA A 437 9.84 -11.94 -13.41
N PHE A 438 10.00 -10.67 -13.03
CA PHE A 438 10.10 -10.27 -11.64
C PHE A 438 8.81 -10.59 -10.85
N TYR A 439 7.64 -10.28 -11.41
CA TYR A 439 6.35 -10.63 -10.77
C TYR A 439 6.17 -12.15 -10.62
N ALA A 440 6.57 -12.93 -11.60
CA ALA A 440 6.55 -14.40 -11.49
C ALA A 440 7.47 -14.88 -10.34
N ALA A 441 8.69 -14.34 -10.24
CA ALA A 441 9.62 -14.69 -9.17
C ALA A 441 9.11 -14.27 -7.77
N LEU A 442 8.38 -13.15 -7.67
CA LEU A 442 7.73 -12.77 -6.40
C LEU A 442 6.63 -13.76 -5.99
N ALA A 443 5.82 -14.23 -6.95
CA ALA A 443 4.82 -15.27 -6.68
C ALA A 443 5.46 -16.60 -6.27
N ASP A 444 6.56 -17.00 -6.94
CA ASP A 444 7.36 -18.17 -6.58
C ASP A 444 7.95 -18.06 -5.17
N ALA A 445 8.43 -16.86 -4.78
CA ALA A 445 8.90 -16.59 -3.43
C ALA A 445 7.77 -16.73 -2.40
N GLY A 446 6.57 -16.20 -2.70
CA GLY A 446 5.38 -16.38 -1.86
C GLY A 446 5.02 -17.85 -1.67
N LEU A 447 5.03 -18.65 -2.74
CA LEU A 447 4.80 -20.10 -2.65
C LEU A 447 5.89 -20.79 -1.81
N ALA A 448 7.16 -20.43 -1.98
CA ALA A 448 8.26 -20.99 -1.19
C ALA A 448 8.06 -20.71 0.32
N MET A 449 7.65 -19.49 0.67
CA MET A 449 7.36 -19.10 2.06
C MET A 449 6.20 -19.91 2.65
N VAL A 450 5.07 -20.02 1.94
CA VAL A 450 3.90 -20.79 2.36
C VAL A 450 4.21 -22.29 2.45
N SER A 451 4.97 -22.83 1.48
CA SER A 451 5.39 -24.24 1.49
C SER A 451 6.27 -24.54 2.70
N TYR A 452 7.16 -23.63 3.06
CA TYR A 452 7.94 -23.78 4.28
C TYR A 452 7.07 -23.77 5.54
N ALA A 453 6.14 -22.82 5.66
CA ALA A 453 5.19 -22.72 6.78
C ALA A 453 4.34 -24.00 6.92
N SER A 454 3.95 -24.61 5.81
CA SER A 454 3.16 -25.85 5.77
C SER A 454 3.89 -27.09 6.28
N ARG A 455 5.17 -27.02 6.56
CA ARG A 455 5.91 -28.08 7.27
C ARG A 455 5.57 -28.11 8.76
N PHE A 456 5.04 -27.01 9.29
CA PHE A 456 4.75 -26.81 10.70
C PHE A 456 3.25 -26.54 10.97
N SER A 457 2.49 -26.17 9.95
CA SER A 457 1.05 -25.88 10.01
C SER A 457 0.29 -26.77 9.02
N LEU A 458 -0.88 -27.26 9.43
CA LEU A 458 -1.80 -28.00 8.56
C LEU A 458 -2.82 -27.07 7.86
N GLU A 459 -2.72 -25.76 8.11
CA GLU A 459 -3.64 -24.80 7.55
C GLU A 459 -3.49 -24.71 6.02
N ARG A 460 -4.61 -24.60 5.31
CA ARG A 460 -4.67 -24.49 3.86
C ARG A 460 -5.31 -23.19 3.39
N ALA A 461 -5.95 -22.44 4.30
CA ALA A 461 -6.39 -21.08 4.02
C ALA A 461 -5.18 -20.15 4.02
N VAL A 462 -5.01 -19.40 2.95
CA VAL A 462 -3.95 -18.39 2.82
C VAL A 462 -4.59 -17.04 2.54
N VAL A 463 -4.31 -16.03 3.36
CA VAL A 463 -4.73 -14.66 3.10
C VAL A 463 -3.58 -13.88 2.45
N LEU A 464 -3.88 -13.08 1.43
CA LEU A 464 -2.97 -12.13 0.80
C LEU A 464 -3.29 -10.73 1.30
N SER A 465 -2.33 -10.06 1.93
CA SER A 465 -2.52 -8.73 2.53
C SER A 465 -1.25 -7.90 2.45
N GLY A 466 -1.36 -6.61 2.80
CA GLY A 466 -0.28 -5.64 2.63
C GLY A 466 -0.37 -4.91 1.30
N THR A 467 0.24 -3.74 1.25
CA THR A 467 0.13 -2.79 0.15
C THR A 467 0.50 -3.38 -1.22
N LEU A 468 1.47 -4.31 -1.27
CA LEU A 468 1.89 -4.91 -2.55
C LEU A 468 0.83 -5.84 -3.16
N PHE A 469 -0.07 -6.42 -2.37
CA PHE A 469 -1.17 -7.23 -2.88
C PHE A 469 -2.38 -6.40 -3.35
N MET A 470 -2.29 -5.06 -3.31
CA MET A 470 -3.17 -4.20 -4.10
C MET A 470 -2.84 -4.26 -5.59
N ASP A 471 -1.61 -4.66 -5.95
CA ASP A 471 -1.20 -4.92 -7.33
C ASP A 471 -1.86 -6.19 -7.86
N GLU A 472 -2.69 -6.03 -8.89
CA GLU A 472 -3.47 -7.12 -9.49
C GLU A 472 -2.59 -8.19 -10.14
N ILE A 473 -1.45 -7.80 -10.71
CA ILE A 473 -0.54 -8.76 -11.37
C ILE A 473 0.10 -9.68 -10.33
N LEU A 474 0.57 -9.12 -9.22
CA LEU A 474 1.15 -9.90 -8.14
C LEU A 474 0.09 -10.79 -7.47
N SER A 475 -1.07 -10.22 -7.13
CA SER A 475 -2.12 -10.96 -6.43
C SER A 475 -2.65 -12.12 -7.26
N ASP A 476 -2.89 -11.93 -8.57
CA ASP A 476 -3.35 -12.99 -9.47
C ASP A 476 -2.30 -14.09 -9.65
N ALA A 477 -1.04 -13.71 -9.86
CA ALA A 477 0.04 -14.68 -10.03
C ALA A 477 0.21 -15.53 -8.76
N THR A 478 0.14 -14.89 -7.58
CA THR A 478 0.28 -15.58 -6.29
C THR A 478 -0.93 -16.46 -5.99
N GLU A 479 -2.17 -15.95 -6.19
CA GLU A 479 -3.40 -16.72 -5.98
C GLU A 479 -3.43 -17.96 -6.87
N ARG A 480 -3.15 -17.80 -8.17
CA ARG A 480 -3.12 -18.91 -9.11
C ARG A 480 -2.11 -19.98 -8.66
N LEU A 481 -0.88 -19.57 -8.38
CA LEU A 481 0.18 -20.49 -8.02
C LEU A 481 -0.11 -21.25 -6.71
N LEU A 482 -0.61 -20.57 -5.70
CA LEU A 482 -1.01 -21.19 -4.43
C LEU A 482 -2.20 -22.14 -4.62
N THR A 483 -3.18 -21.76 -5.44
CA THR A 483 -4.35 -22.60 -5.73
C THR A 483 -3.97 -23.89 -6.46
N GLU A 484 -3.05 -23.82 -7.43
CA GLU A 484 -2.47 -24.98 -8.12
C GLU A 484 -1.77 -25.95 -7.14
N HIS A 485 -1.26 -25.42 -6.01
CA HIS A 485 -0.62 -26.23 -4.96
C HIS A 485 -1.57 -26.63 -3.81
N GLY A 486 -2.89 -26.47 -4.02
CA GLY A 486 -3.91 -26.96 -3.10
C GLY A 486 -4.20 -26.08 -1.89
N TYR A 487 -3.89 -24.79 -1.96
CA TYR A 487 -4.29 -23.80 -0.97
C TYR A 487 -5.59 -23.10 -1.39
N THR A 488 -6.37 -22.63 -0.41
CA THR A 488 -7.52 -21.75 -0.62
C THR A 488 -7.10 -20.33 -0.31
N VAL A 489 -7.12 -19.46 -1.32
CA VAL A 489 -6.61 -18.09 -1.21
C VAL A 489 -7.75 -17.11 -0.98
N TYR A 490 -7.53 -16.17 -0.06
CA TYR A 490 -8.45 -15.10 0.29
C TYR A 490 -7.78 -13.75 0.09
N GLN A 491 -8.52 -12.79 -0.45
CA GLN A 491 -8.07 -11.43 -0.72
C GLN A 491 -9.08 -10.42 -0.17
N HIS A 492 -8.66 -9.19 0.03
CA HIS A 492 -9.52 -8.11 0.49
C HIS A 492 -10.59 -7.74 -0.53
N GLU A 493 -11.83 -7.55 -0.07
CA GLU A 493 -12.99 -7.14 -0.86
C GLU A 493 -13.67 -5.88 -0.30
N LYS A 494 -13.76 -5.75 1.03
CA LYS A 494 -14.49 -4.69 1.73
C LYS A 494 -13.59 -3.67 2.40
N THR A 495 -12.35 -4.06 2.67
CA THR A 495 -11.32 -3.20 3.26
C THR A 495 -10.16 -3.06 2.31
N PRO A 496 -9.42 -1.94 2.36
CA PRO A 496 -8.13 -1.84 1.69
C PRO A 496 -7.12 -2.86 2.26
N ALA A 497 -6.24 -3.35 1.39
CA ALA A 497 -5.14 -4.23 1.80
C ALA A 497 -3.94 -3.45 2.37
N ASP A 498 -3.93 -2.12 2.24
CA ASP A 498 -2.90 -1.23 2.75
C ASP A 498 -3.06 -0.96 4.26
N GLU A 499 -2.26 -0.05 4.78
CA GLU A 499 -2.22 0.33 6.19
C GLU A 499 -3.55 0.87 6.72
N SER A 500 -4.40 1.44 5.86
CA SER A 500 -5.72 1.94 6.28
C SER A 500 -6.68 0.82 6.70
N GLY A 501 -6.42 -0.42 6.29
CA GLY A 501 -7.15 -1.61 6.72
C GLY A 501 -6.78 -2.11 8.13
N ILE A 502 -5.58 -1.79 8.63
CA ILE A 502 -5.01 -2.33 9.88
C ILE A 502 -5.95 -2.17 11.08
N CYS A 503 -6.59 -1.01 11.21
CA CYS A 503 -7.52 -0.74 12.32
C CYS A 503 -8.66 -1.77 12.40
N THR A 504 -9.13 -2.31 11.26
CA THR A 504 -10.14 -3.37 11.22
C THR A 504 -9.63 -4.67 11.84
N GLY A 505 -8.42 -5.09 11.46
CA GLY A 505 -7.79 -6.29 12.02
C GLY A 505 -7.47 -6.16 13.51
N GLN A 506 -7.01 -4.98 13.94
CA GLN A 506 -6.81 -4.67 15.34
C GLN A 506 -8.12 -4.82 16.14
N ALA A 507 -9.22 -4.23 15.65
CA ALA A 507 -10.52 -4.33 16.29
C ALA A 507 -11.05 -5.76 16.31
N TYR A 508 -10.82 -6.54 15.24
CA TYR A 508 -11.24 -7.93 15.15
C TYR A 508 -10.52 -8.80 16.19
N ALA A 509 -9.19 -8.74 16.25
CA ALA A 509 -8.42 -9.53 17.21
C ALA A 509 -8.82 -9.22 18.65
N ALA A 510 -8.71 -7.95 19.06
CA ALA A 510 -8.90 -7.56 20.44
C ALA A 510 -10.36 -7.64 20.91
N GLY A 511 -11.31 -7.52 20.00
CA GLY A 511 -12.72 -7.67 20.33
C GLY A 511 -13.19 -9.11 20.45
N MET A 512 -12.48 -10.07 19.82
CA MET A 512 -12.82 -11.49 19.85
C MET A 512 -12.10 -12.28 20.93
N THR A 513 -11.06 -11.72 21.51
CA THR A 513 -10.31 -12.26 22.67
C THR A 513 -10.68 -11.54 23.96
#